data_94e6e065d0bf7a29894d9a9c24aaebdd
#
_entry.id   94e6e065d0bf7a29894d9a9c24aaebdd
#
_cell.length_a   1.000
_cell.length_b   1.000
_cell.length_c   1.000
_cell.angle_alpha   90.00
_cell.angle_beta   90.00
_cell.angle_gamma   90.00
#
_symmetry.space_group_name_H-M   'P 1'
#
loop_
_entity.id
_entity.type
_entity.pdbx_description
1 polymer ?
#
loop_
_entity_poly.entity_id
_entity_poly.type
_entity_poly.pdbx_seq_one_letter_code
_entity_poly.pdbx_strand_id
1 'polypeptide(L)'
;MEKLDRKIAVVTGGASGMGKGIAEKLLSVGVQVIIADVDPSAIEATSAELGIEGITTDVSRFDQVQALAEKVMERYGAVDILCNNAGVGPVGMIADLTLEDWRWMLDINLWGVIHGIHAFLPYLKRNADGGHIINTASQAGLISGPGFGPYCASKYGVVAVTEVLAQELELEGSLVRASVLLPGPTKTAIATSSRHRKDAVAAGLKDMDLNDIDLFDGPIPWKTPTEIGQIVLDGVASGELYLFTHPELSRPIFDRFERIRGASDRALNANPHHESPD
;
A
#
# COMPACT_ATOMS: atom_id res chain seq x y z
N MET A 1 20.86 2.29 11.41
CA MET A 1 19.86 2.02 12.44
C MET A 1 19.78 3.12 13.48
N GLU A 2 20.89 3.72 13.93
CA GLU A 2 20.87 4.88 14.87
C GLU A 2 20.01 6.07 14.41
N LYS A 3 19.84 6.27 13.11
CA LYS A 3 19.02 7.36 12.56
C LYS A 3 17.51 7.19 12.73
N LEU A 4 17.02 5.99 13.10
CA LEU A 4 15.58 5.71 13.25
C LEU A 4 15.14 5.69 14.73
N ASP A 5 16.07 5.68 15.67
CA ASP A 5 15.73 5.72 17.10
C ASP A 5 14.91 6.99 17.42
N ARG A 6 13.81 6.82 18.15
CA ARG A 6 12.84 7.85 18.55
C ARG A 6 12.07 8.53 17.39
N LYS A 7 12.21 8.08 16.15
CA LYS A 7 11.35 8.54 15.06
C LYS A 7 9.91 8.07 15.31
N ILE A 8 8.94 8.84 14.82
CA ILE A 8 7.51 8.57 14.99
C ILE A 8 6.96 7.99 13.69
N ALA A 9 6.34 6.80 13.77
CA ALA A 9 5.71 6.15 12.63
C ALA A 9 4.21 5.95 12.84
N VAL A 10 3.44 6.16 11.78
CA VAL A 10 2.02 5.80 11.70
C VAL A 10 1.85 4.68 10.69
N VAL A 11 1.15 3.60 11.07
CA VAL A 11 0.86 2.46 10.19
C VAL A 11 -0.64 2.23 10.12
N THR A 12 -1.26 2.47 8.95
CA THR A 12 -2.67 2.17 8.72
C THR A 12 -2.88 0.69 8.40
N GLY A 13 -4.01 0.10 8.82
CA GLY A 13 -4.20 -1.35 8.79
C GLY A 13 -3.17 -2.06 9.68
N GLY A 14 -2.75 -1.39 10.76
CA GLY A 14 -1.64 -1.81 11.61
C GLY A 14 -1.97 -2.86 12.66
N ALA A 15 -3.25 -3.18 12.85
CA ALA A 15 -3.70 -4.12 13.87
C ALA A 15 -3.59 -5.60 13.44
N SER A 16 -3.26 -5.88 12.18
CA SER A 16 -3.14 -7.26 11.68
C SER A 16 -2.20 -7.36 10.46
N GLY A 17 -1.94 -8.59 10.03
CA GLY A 17 -1.27 -8.89 8.77
C GLY A 17 0.04 -8.11 8.55
N MET A 18 0.24 -7.60 7.34
CA MET A 18 1.46 -6.86 6.98
C MET A 18 1.67 -5.62 7.83
N GLY A 19 0.61 -4.88 8.15
CA GLY A 19 0.70 -3.66 8.96
C GLY A 19 1.26 -3.95 10.35
N LYS A 20 0.81 -5.04 11.00
CA LYS A 20 1.37 -5.48 12.28
C LYS A 20 2.84 -5.86 12.13
N GLY A 21 3.22 -6.62 11.08
CA GLY A 21 4.62 -6.98 10.84
C GLY A 21 5.52 -5.76 10.56
N ILE A 22 5.00 -4.73 9.89
CA ILE A 22 5.69 -3.45 9.71
C ILE A 22 5.89 -2.75 11.06
N ALA A 23 4.83 -2.68 11.89
CA ALA A 23 4.90 -2.09 13.22
C ALA A 23 5.95 -2.79 14.10
N GLU A 24 5.96 -4.13 14.14
CA GLU A 24 6.94 -4.94 14.87
C GLU A 24 8.38 -4.62 14.46
N LYS A 25 8.65 -4.50 13.18
CA LYS A 25 10.00 -4.23 12.67
C LYS A 25 10.46 -2.80 12.95
N LEU A 26 9.59 -1.82 12.79
CA LEU A 26 9.90 -0.44 13.15
C LEU A 26 10.17 -0.30 14.66
N LEU A 27 9.37 -0.94 15.51
CA LEU A 27 9.60 -1.00 16.97
C LEU A 27 10.96 -1.60 17.32
N SER A 28 11.38 -2.66 16.61
CA SER A 28 12.64 -3.37 16.90
C SER A 28 13.89 -2.52 16.74
N VAL A 29 13.78 -1.35 16.10
CA VAL A 29 14.88 -0.40 15.88
C VAL A 29 14.68 0.93 16.62
N GLY A 30 13.77 0.98 17.60
CA GLY A 30 13.55 2.13 18.46
C GLY A 30 12.58 3.18 17.91
N VAL A 31 11.89 2.89 16.79
CA VAL A 31 10.82 3.77 16.27
C VAL A 31 9.61 3.69 17.19
N GLN A 32 9.03 4.82 17.54
CA GLN A 32 7.75 4.89 18.24
C GLN A 32 6.62 4.74 17.23
N VAL A 33 5.84 3.67 17.37
CA VAL A 33 4.82 3.31 16.36
C VAL A 33 3.42 3.56 16.91
N ILE A 34 2.59 4.17 16.08
CA ILE A 34 1.15 4.31 16.27
C ILE A 34 0.47 3.48 15.18
N ILE A 35 -0.42 2.57 15.56
CA ILE A 35 -1.25 1.83 14.60
C ILE A 35 -2.62 2.46 14.46
N ALA A 36 -3.14 2.46 13.24
CA ALA A 36 -4.52 2.85 12.94
C ALA A 36 -5.22 1.70 12.21
N ASP A 37 -6.43 1.35 12.61
CA ASP A 37 -7.21 0.27 11.99
C ASP A 37 -8.71 0.56 12.16
N VAL A 38 -9.54 -0.11 11.37
CA VAL A 38 -11.00 0.00 11.47
C VAL A 38 -11.59 -0.93 12.54
N ASP A 39 -10.84 -1.96 12.95
CA ASP A 39 -11.26 -2.97 13.93
C ASP A 39 -10.77 -2.64 15.34
N PRO A 40 -11.64 -2.14 16.25
CA PRO A 40 -11.22 -1.77 17.60
C PRO A 40 -10.69 -2.97 18.42
N SER A 41 -11.24 -4.17 18.20
CA SER A 41 -10.82 -5.37 18.95
C SER A 41 -9.41 -5.81 18.53
N ALA A 42 -9.11 -5.76 17.23
CA ALA A 42 -7.78 -6.04 16.72
C ALA A 42 -6.76 -4.99 17.19
N ILE A 43 -7.16 -3.71 17.26
CA ILE A 43 -6.33 -2.63 17.82
C ILE A 43 -5.99 -2.93 19.27
N GLU A 44 -6.99 -3.22 20.12
CA GLU A 44 -6.79 -3.49 21.54
C GLU A 44 -5.79 -4.65 21.73
N ALA A 45 -6.01 -5.76 21.04
CA ALA A 45 -5.14 -6.93 21.11
C ALA A 45 -3.69 -6.62 20.69
N THR A 46 -3.51 -5.96 19.53
CA THR A 46 -2.17 -5.65 19.01
C THR A 46 -1.47 -4.56 19.83
N SER A 47 -2.21 -3.56 20.30
CA SER A 47 -1.67 -2.51 21.18
C SER A 47 -1.17 -3.10 22.51
N ALA A 48 -1.93 -4.03 23.12
CA ALA A 48 -1.53 -4.71 24.34
C ALA A 48 -0.30 -5.61 24.12
N GLU A 49 -0.27 -6.35 23.01
CA GLU A 49 0.84 -7.25 22.66
C GLU A 49 2.15 -6.50 22.42
N LEU A 50 2.10 -5.40 21.66
CA LEU A 50 3.29 -4.66 21.24
C LEU A 50 3.65 -3.48 22.16
N GLY A 51 2.79 -3.13 23.11
CA GLY A 51 2.99 -2.00 24.02
C GLY A 51 2.91 -0.64 23.30
N ILE A 52 2.05 -0.52 22.29
CA ILE A 52 1.93 0.68 21.42
C ILE A 52 0.53 1.28 21.44
N GLU A 53 0.43 2.54 21.00
CA GLU A 53 -0.88 3.18 20.84
C GLU A 53 -1.57 2.71 19.57
N GLY A 54 -2.88 2.44 19.66
CA GLY A 54 -3.76 2.19 18.54
C GLY A 54 -4.92 3.18 18.49
N ILE A 55 -5.28 3.61 17.29
CA ILE A 55 -6.35 4.58 17.06
C ILE A 55 -7.33 4.02 16.04
N THR A 56 -8.61 3.91 16.42
CA THR A 56 -9.65 3.46 15.49
C THR A 56 -9.82 4.50 14.37
N THR A 57 -9.61 4.06 13.12
CA THR A 57 -9.62 4.93 11.94
C THR A 57 -10.10 4.16 10.72
N ASP A 58 -11.15 4.65 10.09
CA ASP A 58 -11.58 4.20 8.77
C ASP A 58 -10.89 5.06 7.70
N VAL A 59 -9.95 4.48 6.97
CA VAL A 59 -9.14 5.20 5.97
C VAL A 59 -9.95 5.67 4.76
N SER A 60 -11.14 5.10 4.52
CA SER A 60 -12.06 5.59 3.50
C SER A 60 -12.68 6.95 3.84
N ARG A 61 -12.53 7.40 5.09
CA ARG A 61 -13.08 8.64 5.63
C ARG A 61 -11.97 9.65 5.89
N PHE A 62 -11.88 10.67 5.03
CA PHE A 62 -10.85 11.70 5.16
C PHE A 62 -10.86 12.41 6.52
N ASP A 63 -12.06 12.73 7.04
CA ASP A 63 -12.21 13.35 8.36
C ASP A 63 -11.56 12.54 9.49
N GLN A 64 -11.62 11.20 9.42
CA GLN A 64 -10.98 10.34 10.41
C GLN A 64 -9.46 10.27 10.24
N VAL A 65 -8.98 10.25 8.99
CA VAL A 65 -7.53 10.26 8.71
C VAL A 65 -6.91 11.60 9.10
N GLN A 66 -7.62 12.71 8.88
CA GLN A 66 -7.20 14.03 9.32
C GLN A 66 -7.13 14.11 10.87
N ALA A 67 -8.17 13.61 11.55
CA ALA A 67 -8.18 13.56 13.02
C ALA A 67 -7.06 12.65 13.59
N LEU A 68 -6.72 11.53 12.90
CA LEU A 68 -5.57 10.71 13.24
C LEU A 68 -4.27 11.52 13.18
N ALA A 69 -4.04 12.25 12.09
CA ALA A 69 -2.84 13.07 11.93
C ALA A 69 -2.72 14.15 12.99
N GLU A 70 -3.82 14.87 13.26
CA GLU A 70 -3.88 15.91 14.29
C GLU A 70 -3.57 15.35 15.69
N LYS A 71 -4.16 14.20 16.03
CA LYS A 71 -3.93 13.51 17.32
C LYS A 71 -2.47 13.06 17.48
N VAL A 72 -1.85 12.55 16.41
CA VAL A 72 -0.43 12.18 16.42
C VAL A 72 0.43 13.42 16.65
N MET A 73 0.16 14.51 15.94
CA MET A 73 0.91 15.76 16.10
C MET A 73 0.72 16.39 17.48
N GLU A 74 -0.49 16.38 18.04
CA GLU A 74 -0.76 16.88 19.39
C GLU A 74 0.02 16.08 20.45
N ARG A 75 0.09 14.75 20.29
CA ARG A 75 0.65 13.86 21.31
C ARG A 75 2.17 13.71 21.20
N TYR A 76 2.70 13.64 20.00
CA TYR A 76 4.10 13.33 19.73
C TYR A 76 4.90 14.49 19.15
N GLY A 77 4.23 15.52 18.65
CA GLY A 77 4.86 16.73 18.09
C GLY A 77 5.46 16.54 16.69
N ALA A 78 5.55 15.32 16.20
CA ALA A 78 6.13 14.98 14.90
C ALA A 78 5.52 13.69 14.31
N VAL A 79 5.70 13.51 13.03
CA VAL A 79 5.57 12.23 12.31
C VAL A 79 6.71 12.14 11.31
N ASP A 80 7.45 11.03 11.32
CA ASP A 80 8.63 10.85 10.45
C ASP A 80 8.38 9.80 9.38
N ILE A 81 7.52 8.80 9.66
CA ILE A 81 7.23 7.69 8.75
C ILE A 81 5.71 7.50 8.69
N LEU A 82 5.18 7.47 7.46
CA LEU A 82 3.80 7.10 7.21
C LEU A 82 3.76 5.83 6.36
N CYS A 83 3.15 4.76 6.88
CA CYS A 83 2.86 3.55 6.13
C CYS A 83 1.36 3.50 5.83
N ASN A 84 0.97 3.90 4.63
CA ASN A 84 -0.38 3.71 4.11
C ASN A 84 -0.50 2.24 3.67
N ASN A 85 -0.94 1.38 4.60
CA ASN A 85 -0.95 -0.06 4.38
C ASN A 85 -2.36 -0.67 4.42
N ALA A 86 -3.36 0.00 5.00
CA ALA A 86 -4.73 -0.50 5.02
C ALA A 86 -5.23 -0.89 3.64
N GLY A 87 -5.88 -2.06 3.52
CA GLY A 87 -6.38 -2.53 2.24
C GLY A 87 -7.23 -3.79 2.35
N VAL A 88 -8.03 -4.04 1.31
CA VAL A 88 -8.95 -5.17 1.15
C VAL A 88 -8.73 -5.84 -0.20
N GLY A 89 -9.06 -7.13 -0.34
CA GLY A 89 -8.72 -7.90 -1.53
C GLY A 89 -9.68 -9.01 -1.97
N PRO A 90 -11.02 -8.95 -1.72
CA PRO A 90 -11.94 -9.89 -2.34
C PRO A 90 -11.94 -9.75 -3.87
N VAL A 91 -12.37 -10.78 -4.56
CA VAL A 91 -12.34 -10.90 -6.02
C VAL A 91 -13.72 -11.06 -6.62
N GLY A 92 -13.87 -10.74 -7.91
CA GLY A 92 -15.10 -10.95 -8.67
C GLY A 92 -14.91 -10.59 -10.13
N MET A 93 -15.62 -11.30 -11.01
CA MET A 93 -15.59 -10.99 -12.45
C MET A 93 -16.25 -9.65 -12.71
N ILE A 94 -15.66 -8.82 -13.57
CA ILE A 94 -16.14 -7.45 -13.83
C ILE A 94 -17.65 -7.41 -14.18
N ALA A 95 -18.13 -8.40 -14.91
CA ALA A 95 -19.53 -8.48 -15.32
C ALA A 95 -20.50 -8.70 -14.14
N ASP A 96 -20.02 -9.26 -13.04
CA ASP A 96 -20.83 -9.61 -11.86
C ASP A 96 -20.75 -8.54 -10.76
N LEU A 97 -19.85 -7.56 -10.90
CA LEU A 97 -19.61 -6.52 -9.89
C LEU A 97 -20.65 -5.40 -9.95
N THR A 98 -21.09 -4.94 -8.78
CA THR A 98 -21.86 -3.71 -8.64
C THR A 98 -20.95 -2.48 -8.58
N LEU A 99 -21.51 -1.28 -8.80
CA LEU A 99 -20.76 -0.03 -8.62
C LEU A 99 -20.34 0.18 -7.15
N GLU A 100 -21.11 -0.34 -6.21
CA GLU A 100 -20.81 -0.32 -4.78
C GLU A 100 -19.58 -1.20 -4.45
N ASP A 101 -19.39 -2.33 -5.15
CA ASP A 101 -18.17 -3.16 -5.03
C ASP A 101 -16.93 -2.37 -5.43
N TRP A 102 -17.01 -1.65 -6.55
CA TRP A 102 -15.94 -0.79 -7.03
C TRP A 102 -15.63 0.33 -6.05
N ARG A 103 -16.66 1.07 -5.59
CA ARG A 103 -16.49 2.18 -4.64
C ARG A 103 -15.85 1.70 -3.36
N TRP A 104 -16.39 0.65 -2.74
CA TRP A 104 -15.86 0.11 -1.48
C TRP A 104 -14.37 -0.22 -1.57
N MET A 105 -13.92 -0.89 -2.64
CA MET A 105 -12.52 -1.24 -2.79
C MET A 105 -11.64 -0.04 -3.11
N LEU A 106 -12.09 0.85 -3.99
CA LEU A 106 -11.35 2.06 -4.34
C LEU A 106 -11.24 3.03 -3.16
N ASP A 107 -12.32 3.18 -2.38
CA ASP A 107 -12.35 4.07 -1.21
C ASP A 107 -11.32 3.65 -0.15
N ILE A 108 -11.13 2.34 0.04
CA ILE A 108 -10.15 1.83 1.00
C ILE A 108 -8.75 1.82 0.40
N ASN A 109 -8.56 1.14 -0.75
CA ASN A 109 -7.23 0.81 -1.27
C ASN A 109 -6.53 1.99 -1.94
N LEU A 110 -7.28 2.92 -2.55
CA LEU A 110 -6.73 4.08 -3.27
C LEU A 110 -6.99 5.38 -2.52
N TRP A 111 -8.25 5.69 -2.23
CA TRP A 111 -8.57 6.92 -1.50
C TRP A 111 -7.96 6.93 -0.09
N GLY A 112 -7.91 5.78 0.60
CA GLY A 112 -7.22 5.69 1.89
C GLY A 112 -5.75 6.09 1.83
N VAL A 113 -5.04 5.74 0.75
CA VAL A 113 -3.66 6.19 0.50
C VAL A 113 -3.61 7.68 0.22
N ILE A 114 -4.51 8.20 -0.64
CA ILE A 114 -4.59 9.64 -0.97
C ILE A 114 -4.91 10.45 0.29
N HIS A 115 -5.84 10.00 1.12
CA HIS A 115 -6.17 10.64 2.39
C HIS A 115 -4.95 10.69 3.33
N GLY A 116 -4.22 9.59 3.45
CA GLY A 116 -2.99 9.54 4.25
C GLY A 116 -1.94 10.52 3.76
N ILE A 117 -1.67 10.54 2.45
CA ILE A 117 -0.74 11.53 1.86
C ILE A 117 -1.20 12.95 2.17
N HIS A 118 -2.47 13.26 1.91
CA HIS A 118 -3.00 14.62 2.09
C HIS A 118 -2.95 15.09 3.56
N ALA A 119 -3.27 14.21 4.51
CA ALA A 119 -3.28 14.54 5.93
C ALA A 119 -1.87 14.66 6.54
N PHE A 120 -0.92 13.81 6.12
CA PHE A 120 0.37 13.71 6.79
C PHE A 120 1.52 14.42 6.07
N LEU A 121 1.49 14.56 4.74
CA LEU A 121 2.57 15.20 3.97
C LEU A 121 2.93 16.60 4.46
N PRO A 122 1.96 17.49 4.84
CA PRO A 122 2.30 18.81 5.36
C PRO A 122 3.11 18.78 6.65
N TYR A 123 2.92 17.76 7.49
CA TYR A 123 3.68 17.56 8.72
C TYR A 123 5.08 17.01 8.44
N LEU A 124 5.16 15.98 7.59
CA LEU A 124 6.45 15.38 7.16
C LEU A 124 7.38 16.43 6.53
N LYS A 125 6.84 17.34 5.70
CA LYS A 125 7.62 18.44 5.09
C LYS A 125 8.16 19.45 6.09
N ARG A 126 7.63 19.54 7.31
CA ARG A 126 8.12 20.44 8.37
C ARG A 126 9.29 19.87 9.15
N ASN A 127 9.55 18.57 9.05
CA ASN A 127 10.65 17.95 9.77
C ASN A 127 11.98 18.37 9.14
N ALA A 128 12.94 18.80 9.97
CA ALA A 128 14.26 19.21 9.51
C ALA A 128 15.04 18.10 8.78
N ASP A 129 14.81 16.84 9.18
CA ASP A 129 15.42 15.65 8.59
C ASP A 129 14.55 15.01 7.48
N GLY A 130 13.43 15.65 7.13
CA GLY A 130 12.45 15.09 6.20
C GLY A 130 11.61 13.98 6.81
N GLY A 131 11.18 13.04 5.98
CA GLY A 131 10.36 11.91 6.38
C GLY A 131 10.22 10.87 5.26
N HIS A 132 9.43 9.83 5.49
CA HIS A 132 9.22 8.80 4.50
C HIS A 132 7.75 8.36 4.44
N ILE A 133 7.18 8.36 3.25
CA ILE A 133 5.83 7.83 2.98
C ILE A 133 5.98 6.51 2.24
N ILE A 134 5.44 5.43 2.80
CA ILE A 134 5.40 4.11 2.18
C ILE A 134 3.95 3.77 1.85
N ASN A 135 3.63 3.64 0.57
CA ASN A 135 2.31 3.31 0.09
C ASN A 135 2.25 1.84 -0.35
N THR A 136 1.37 1.06 0.26
CA THR A 136 1.22 -0.37 -0.05
C THR A 136 0.34 -0.56 -1.28
N ALA A 137 0.97 -0.80 -2.44
CA ALA A 137 0.32 -1.29 -3.64
C ALA A 137 0.18 -2.83 -3.61
N SER A 138 0.67 -3.49 -4.64
CA SER A 138 0.79 -4.93 -4.86
C SER A 138 1.56 -5.14 -6.16
N GLN A 139 2.08 -6.33 -6.43
CA GLN A 139 2.45 -6.71 -7.79
C GLN A 139 1.26 -6.59 -8.76
N ALA A 140 0.02 -6.73 -8.28
CA ALA A 140 -1.21 -6.44 -9.03
C ALA A 140 -1.40 -4.94 -9.36
N GLY A 141 -0.51 -4.06 -8.93
CA GLY A 141 -0.37 -2.67 -9.41
C GLY A 141 0.48 -2.54 -10.66
N LEU A 142 1.12 -3.62 -11.13
CA LEU A 142 1.96 -3.66 -12.34
C LEU A 142 1.52 -4.73 -13.34
N ILE A 143 0.71 -5.70 -12.89
CA ILE A 143 0.10 -6.75 -13.73
C ILE A 143 -1.39 -6.86 -13.40
N SER A 144 -2.17 -7.47 -14.30
CA SER A 144 -3.60 -7.68 -14.10
C SER A 144 -3.98 -9.12 -14.40
N GLY A 145 -5.04 -9.59 -13.74
CA GLY A 145 -5.60 -10.93 -13.95
C GLY A 145 -7.12 -10.92 -13.85
N PRO A 146 -7.79 -11.95 -14.40
CA PRO A 146 -9.24 -12.12 -14.28
C PRO A 146 -9.67 -12.15 -12.80
N GLY A 147 -10.81 -11.53 -12.51
CA GLY A 147 -11.36 -11.47 -11.15
C GLY A 147 -10.80 -10.35 -10.26
N PHE A 148 -9.70 -9.70 -10.65
CA PHE A 148 -9.03 -8.66 -9.85
C PHE A 148 -9.32 -7.22 -10.33
N GLY A 149 -10.42 -6.99 -11.06
CA GLY A 149 -10.71 -5.68 -11.67
C GLY A 149 -10.54 -4.48 -10.72
N PRO A 150 -11.38 -4.31 -9.66
CA PRO A 150 -11.26 -3.20 -8.73
C PRO A 150 -9.94 -3.20 -7.94
N TYR A 151 -9.44 -4.38 -7.58
CA TYR A 151 -8.17 -4.51 -6.87
C TYR A 151 -7.01 -3.99 -7.72
N CYS A 152 -6.86 -4.49 -8.94
CA CYS A 152 -5.83 -3.99 -9.86
C CYS A 152 -5.99 -2.49 -10.10
N ALA A 153 -7.19 -2.00 -10.41
CA ALA A 153 -7.41 -0.57 -10.63
C ALA A 153 -6.94 0.28 -9.45
N SER A 154 -7.26 -0.14 -8.21
CA SER A 154 -6.78 0.54 -7.01
C SER A 154 -5.27 0.51 -6.87
N LYS A 155 -4.63 -0.66 -7.09
CA LYS A 155 -3.19 -0.84 -6.88
C LYS A 155 -2.33 -0.20 -7.97
N TYR A 156 -2.80 -0.16 -9.23
CA TYR A 156 -2.20 0.67 -10.29
C TYR A 156 -2.28 2.16 -9.92
N GLY A 157 -3.43 2.60 -9.39
CA GLY A 157 -3.59 3.98 -8.91
C GLY A 157 -2.59 4.33 -7.80
N VAL A 158 -2.37 3.44 -6.83
CA VAL A 158 -1.37 3.64 -5.77
C VAL A 158 0.06 3.73 -6.32
N VAL A 159 0.42 2.89 -7.30
CA VAL A 159 1.74 3.00 -7.97
C VAL A 159 1.88 4.36 -8.61
N ALA A 160 0.92 4.77 -9.46
CA ALA A 160 0.98 6.05 -10.17
C ALA A 160 1.05 7.25 -9.23
N VAL A 161 0.20 7.28 -8.18
CA VAL A 161 0.22 8.37 -7.18
C VAL A 161 1.56 8.44 -6.45
N THR A 162 2.16 7.29 -6.13
CA THR A 162 3.45 7.26 -5.43
C THR A 162 4.61 7.72 -6.32
N GLU A 163 4.61 7.30 -7.59
CA GLU A 163 5.60 7.74 -8.58
C GLU A 163 5.55 9.25 -8.80
N VAL A 164 4.33 9.80 -8.98
CA VAL A 164 4.13 11.26 -9.11
C VAL A 164 4.58 11.98 -7.85
N LEU A 165 4.17 11.51 -6.66
CA LEU A 165 4.60 12.11 -5.40
C LEU A 165 6.12 12.13 -5.26
N ALA A 166 6.81 11.04 -5.60
CA ALA A 166 8.27 10.97 -5.52
C ALA A 166 8.93 12.00 -6.45
N GLN A 167 8.44 12.14 -7.69
CA GLN A 167 8.94 13.11 -8.66
C GLN A 167 8.69 14.56 -8.19
N GLU A 168 7.50 14.85 -7.66
CA GLU A 168 7.17 16.20 -7.15
C GLU A 168 8.06 16.56 -5.94
N LEU A 169 8.29 15.63 -5.01
CA LEU A 169 9.20 15.82 -3.88
C LEU A 169 10.64 16.08 -4.32
N GLU A 170 11.11 15.38 -5.36
CA GLU A 170 12.43 15.60 -5.95
C GLU A 170 12.52 16.99 -6.60
N LEU A 171 11.51 17.38 -7.40
CA LEU A 171 11.44 18.71 -8.03
C LEU A 171 11.43 19.86 -7.02
N GLU A 172 10.80 19.66 -5.86
CA GLU A 172 10.79 20.63 -4.77
C GLU A 172 12.09 20.66 -3.95
N GLY A 173 13.03 19.72 -4.18
CA GLY A 173 14.19 19.53 -3.31
C GLY A 173 13.83 19.11 -1.88
N SER A 174 12.69 18.44 -1.71
CA SER A 174 12.20 17.99 -0.41
C SER A 174 13.08 16.89 0.18
N LEU A 175 13.24 16.89 1.51
CA LEU A 175 13.86 15.79 2.25
C LEU A 175 12.89 14.63 2.54
N VAL A 176 11.60 14.80 2.24
CA VAL A 176 10.62 13.72 2.32
C VAL A 176 10.80 12.79 1.13
N ARG A 177 10.71 11.49 1.37
CA ARG A 177 10.79 10.45 0.35
C ARG A 177 9.47 9.70 0.24
N ALA A 178 9.23 9.09 -0.90
CA ALA A 178 8.09 8.21 -1.12
C ALA A 178 8.55 6.87 -1.69
N SER A 179 7.97 5.77 -1.20
CA SER A 179 8.19 4.42 -1.70
C SER A 179 6.86 3.71 -1.95
N VAL A 180 6.81 2.90 -2.98
CA VAL A 180 5.70 1.97 -3.24
C VAL A 180 6.10 0.56 -2.86
N LEU A 181 5.40 -0.03 -1.89
CA LEU A 181 5.55 -1.43 -1.52
C LEU A 181 4.73 -2.29 -2.48
N LEU A 182 5.36 -3.29 -3.07
CA LEU A 182 4.82 -4.18 -4.10
C LEU A 182 4.76 -5.64 -3.59
N PRO A 183 3.83 -5.96 -2.68
CA PRO A 183 3.71 -7.31 -2.16
C PRO A 183 3.28 -8.32 -3.23
N GLY A 184 3.90 -9.50 -3.18
CA GLY A 184 3.39 -10.75 -3.70
C GLY A 184 2.62 -11.51 -2.61
N PRO A 185 2.53 -12.86 -2.69
CA PRO A 185 1.80 -13.68 -1.73
C PRO A 185 2.31 -13.50 -0.30
N THR A 186 1.44 -13.02 0.58
CA THR A 186 1.77 -12.78 1.99
C THR A 186 0.71 -13.43 2.88
N LYS A 187 1.13 -14.11 3.94
CA LYS A 187 0.25 -14.78 4.91
C LYS A 187 -0.57 -13.76 5.71
N THR A 188 -1.69 -13.31 5.15
CA THR A 188 -2.61 -12.34 5.75
C THR A 188 -4.06 -12.71 5.47
N ALA A 189 -4.99 -12.06 6.16
CA ALA A 189 -6.43 -12.22 5.94
C ALA A 189 -7.00 -11.24 4.90
N ILE A 190 -6.18 -10.72 3.97
CA ILE A 190 -6.63 -9.73 2.97
C ILE A 190 -7.68 -10.32 2.02
N ALA A 191 -7.52 -11.58 1.65
CA ALA A 191 -8.42 -12.26 0.72
C ALA A 191 -9.80 -12.58 1.32
N THR A 192 -9.95 -12.48 2.66
CA THR A 192 -11.19 -12.66 3.41
C THR A 192 -11.67 -11.37 4.07
N SER A 193 -11.34 -10.23 3.49
CA SER A 193 -11.62 -8.90 4.06
C SER A 193 -13.04 -8.40 3.83
N SER A 194 -13.91 -9.15 3.15
CA SER A 194 -15.35 -8.84 3.03
C SER A 194 -16.05 -8.69 4.40
N ARG A 195 -15.51 -9.32 5.46
CA ARG A 195 -15.97 -9.17 6.83
C ARG A 195 -16.00 -7.71 7.34
N HIS A 196 -15.19 -6.82 6.75
CA HIS A 196 -15.15 -5.39 7.06
C HIS A 196 -16.17 -4.57 6.27
N ARG A 197 -16.92 -5.20 5.37
CA ARG A 197 -17.96 -4.54 4.59
C ARG A 197 -19.26 -4.47 5.40
N LYS A 198 -19.72 -3.26 5.67
CA LYS A 198 -20.95 -3.04 6.47
C LYS A 198 -22.23 -3.29 5.68
N ASP A 199 -22.19 -3.15 4.36
CA ASP A 199 -23.36 -3.28 3.49
C ASP A 199 -23.39 -4.69 2.87
N ALA A 200 -24.19 -5.57 3.47
CA ALA A 200 -24.41 -6.95 3.00
C ALA A 200 -25.34 -7.04 1.76
N VAL A 201 -25.35 -6.03 0.90
CA VAL A 201 -26.05 -6.10 -0.38
C VAL A 201 -25.34 -7.12 -1.26
N ALA A 202 -26.11 -7.90 -2.05
CA ALA A 202 -25.62 -8.95 -2.93
C ALA A 202 -24.39 -8.49 -3.72
N ALA A 203 -23.21 -8.72 -3.14
CA ALA A 203 -21.94 -8.27 -3.65
C ALA A 203 -21.43 -9.27 -4.68
N GLY A 204 -20.94 -8.77 -5.81
CA GLY A 204 -20.23 -9.59 -6.78
C GLY A 204 -18.83 -9.98 -6.29
N LEU A 205 -18.29 -9.24 -5.30
CA LEU A 205 -17.03 -9.56 -4.63
C LEU A 205 -17.19 -10.72 -3.66
N LYS A 206 -16.26 -11.68 -3.74
CA LYS A 206 -16.21 -12.86 -2.89
C LYS A 206 -14.86 -12.99 -2.23
N ASP A 207 -14.84 -13.45 -1.00
CA ASP A 207 -13.63 -13.91 -0.34
C ASP A 207 -13.02 -15.09 -1.10
N MET A 208 -11.71 -15.19 -1.08
CA MET A 208 -10.93 -16.12 -1.87
C MET A 208 -9.84 -16.77 -1.02
N ASP A 209 -9.50 -18.03 -1.28
CA ASP A 209 -8.22 -18.59 -0.88
C ASP A 209 -7.25 -18.55 -2.06
N LEU A 210 -6.09 -17.95 -1.87
CA LEU A 210 -5.04 -17.93 -2.91
C LEU A 210 -4.55 -19.34 -3.27
N ASN A 211 -4.71 -20.31 -2.37
CA ASN A 211 -4.37 -21.70 -2.66
C ASN A 211 -5.34 -22.35 -3.66
N ASP A 212 -6.53 -21.79 -3.85
CA ASP A 212 -7.53 -22.31 -4.80
C ASP A 212 -7.35 -21.77 -6.22
N ILE A 213 -6.34 -20.91 -6.44
CA ILE A 213 -6.09 -20.26 -7.73
C ILE A 213 -4.78 -20.75 -8.31
N ASP A 214 -4.81 -21.21 -9.53
CA ASP A 214 -3.63 -21.60 -10.33
C ASP A 214 -2.97 -20.33 -10.94
N LEU A 215 -2.36 -19.52 -10.07
CA LEU A 215 -1.65 -18.29 -10.46
C LEU A 215 -0.13 -18.49 -10.54
N PHE A 216 0.38 -19.61 -10.05
CA PHE A 216 1.81 -19.84 -9.89
C PHE A 216 2.21 -21.20 -10.47
N ASP A 217 3.29 -21.22 -11.24
CA ASP A 217 3.94 -22.46 -11.68
C ASP A 217 4.69 -23.10 -10.49
N GLY A 218 3.97 -23.80 -9.61
CA GLY A 218 4.54 -24.47 -8.45
C GLY A 218 4.03 -23.94 -7.09
N PRO A 219 4.73 -24.27 -5.99
CA PRO A 219 4.32 -23.82 -4.65
C PRO A 219 4.33 -22.31 -4.53
N ILE A 220 3.29 -21.76 -3.87
CA ILE A 220 3.20 -20.33 -3.63
C ILE A 220 4.34 -19.90 -2.69
N PRO A 221 5.17 -18.92 -3.09
CA PRO A 221 6.29 -18.45 -2.27
C PRO A 221 5.81 -17.50 -1.18
N TRP A 222 5.13 -18.02 -0.16
CA TRP A 222 4.57 -17.23 0.92
C TRP A 222 5.64 -16.53 1.74
N LYS A 223 5.47 -15.21 1.96
CA LYS A 223 6.18 -14.46 3.00
C LYS A 223 5.30 -14.22 4.23
N THR A 224 5.94 -14.11 5.37
CA THR A 224 5.30 -13.71 6.63
C THR A 224 5.17 -12.19 6.73
N PRO A 225 4.23 -11.67 7.54
CA PRO A 225 4.14 -10.24 7.85
C PRO A 225 5.47 -9.62 8.31
N THR A 226 6.21 -10.32 9.15
CA THR A 226 7.49 -9.85 9.70
C THR A 226 8.59 -9.74 8.63
N GLU A 227 8.63 -10.64 7.63
CA GLU A 227 9.52 -10.52 6.47
C GLU A 227 9.17 -9.29 5.61
N ILE A 228 7.87 -8.98 5.45
CA ILE A 228 7.44 -7.75 4.78
C ILE A 228 7.87 -6.52 5.58
N GLY A 229 7.70 -6.56 6.91
CA GLY A 229 8.17 -5.50 7.79
C GLY A 229 9.67 -5.22 7.65
N GLN A 230 10.49 -6.27 7.48
CA GLN A 230 11.93 -6.10 7.24
C GLN A 230 12.22 -5.40 5.90
N ILE A 231 11.50 -5.76 4.83
CA ILE A 231 11.65 -5.11 3.52
C ILE A 231 11.26 -3.62 3.60
N VAL A 232 10.21 -3.29 4.34
CA VAL A 232 9.83 -1.89 4.58
C VAL A 232 10.91 -1.15 5.37
N LEU A 233 11.46 -1.75 6.42
CA LEU A 233 12.55 -1.15 7.19
C LEU A 233 13.80 -0.88 6.34
N ASP A 234 14.18 -1.83 5.49
CA ASP A 234 15.30 -1.70 4.55
C ASP A 234 15.00 -0.60 3.51
N GLY A 235 13.75 -0.51 3.04
CA GLY A 235 13.28 0.54 2.14
C GLY A 235 13.34 1.93 2.77
N VAL A 236 12.96 2.06 4.03
CA VAL A 236 13.12 3.33 4.78
C VAL A 236 14.59 3.73 4.87
N ALA A 237 15.48 2.78 5.08
CA ALA A 237 16.91 3.04 5.18
C ALA A 237 17.55 3.41 3.83
N SER A 238 17.18 2.73 2.75
CA SER A 238 17.74 2.95 1.40
C SER A 238 17.11 4.14 0.67
N GLY A 239 15.82 4.39 0.90
CA GLY A 239 15.03 5.39 0.16
C GLY A 239 14.66 4.95 -1.26
N GLU A 240 14.71 3.65 -1.55
CA GLU A 240 14.28 3.08 -2.84
C GLU A 240 12.81 3.36 -3.12
N LEU A 241 12.49 3.72 -4.38
CA LEU A 241 11.11 3.99 -4.80
C LEU A 241 10.27 2.70 -4.83
N TYR A 242 10.79 1.61 -5.38
CA TYR A 242 10.06 0.36 -5.55
C TYR A 242 10.55 -0.73 -4.59
N LEU A 243 9.69 -1.11 -3.65
CA LEU A 243 10.00 -2.15 -2.66
C LEU A 243 9.32 -3.47 -3.04
N PHE A 244 10.01 -4.27 -3.85
CA PHE A 244 9.54 -5.60 -4.23
C PHE A 244 9.72 -6.59 -3.09
N THR A 245 8.66 -7.30 -2.73
CA THR A 245 8.76 -8.38 -1.75
C THR A 245 9.12 -9.73 -2.38
N HIS A 246 8.74 -9.94 -3.65
CA HIS A 246 8.95 -11.17 -4.41
C HIS A 246 9.51 -10.83 -5.80
N PRO A 247 10.77 -10.41 -5.90
CA PRO A 247 11.38 -10.06 -7.19
C PRO A 247 11.42 -11.25 -8.17
N GLU A 248 11.44 -12.48 -7.65
CA GLU A 248 11.38 -13.73 -8.42
C GLU A 248 10.08 -13.89 -9.22
N LEU A 249 8.99 -13.20 -8.80
CA LEU A 249 7.70 -13.21 -9.49
C LEU A 249 7.53 -12.06 -10.50
N SER A 250 8.60 -11.33 -10.84
CA SER A 250 8.50 -10.14 -11.70
C SER A 250 8.41 -10.46 -13.20
N ARG A 251 8.60 -11.71 -13.64
CA ARG A 251 8.55 -12.08 -15.05
C ARG A 251 7.28 -11.62 -15.77
N PRO A 252 6.05 -11.83 -15.25
CA PRO A 252 4.82 -11.35 -15.91
C PRO A 252 4.75 -9.83 -16.05
N ILE A 253 5.39 -9.07 -15.16
CA ILE A 253 5.49 -7.61 -15.25
C ILE A 253 6.28 -7.23 -16.49
N PHE A 254 7.47 -7.82 -16.69
CA PHE A 254 8.30 -7.57 -17.87
C PHE A 254 7.61 -8.01 -19.17
N ASP A 255 6.96 -9.17 -19.17
CA ASP A 255 6.19 -9.65 -20.32
C ASP A 255 5.05 -8.67 -20.70
N ARG A 256 4.44 -8.00 -19.72
CA ARG A 256 3.46 -6.94 -19.98
C ARG A 256 4.10 -5.72 -20.65
N PHE A 257 5.24 -5.25 -20.17
CA PHE A 257 5.95 -4.11 -20.78
C PHE A 257 6.39 -4.44 -22.21
N GLU A 258 6.86 -5.64 -22.48
CA GLU A 258 7.19 -6.09 -23.84
C GLU A 258 5.97 -6.10 -24.76
N ARG A 259 4.79 -6.53 -24.28
CA ARG A 259 3.55 -6.46 -25.09
C ARG A 259 3.16 -5.01 -25.42
N ILE A 260 3.32 -4.09 -24.46
CA ILE A 260 3.04 -2.65 -24.68
C ILE A 260 4.03 -2.08 -25.71
N ARG A 261 5.32 -2.34 -25.54
CA ARG A 261 6.37 -1.92 -26.48
C ARG A 261 6.07 -2.44 -27.89
N GLY A 262 5.82 -3.73 -28.05
CA GLY A 262 5.51 -4.31 -29.35
C GLY A 262 4.24 -3.74 -30.02
N ALA A 263 3.27 -3.29 -29.22
CA ALA A 263 2.10 -2.58 -29.78
C ALA A 263 2.46 -1.18 -30.29
N SER A 264 3.31 -0.45 -29.56
CA SER A 264 3.83 0.86 -29.97
C SER A 264 4.67 0.75 -31.24
N ASP A 265 5.58 -0.22 -31.32
CA ASP A 265 6.45 -0.45 -32.49
C ASP A 265 5.62 -0.76 -33.75
N ARG A 266 4.55 -1.56 -33.62
CA ARG A 266 3.63 -1.82 -34.73
C ARG A 266 2.89 -0.57 -35.18
N ALA A 267 2.48 0.30 -34.25
CA ALA A 267 1.81 1.56 -34.58
C ALA A 267 2.75 2.54 -35.31
N LEU A 268 4.01 2.64 -34.87
CA LEU A 268 5.03 3.46 -35.54
C LEU A 268 5.31 2.96 -36.97
N ASN A 269 5.47 1.65 -37.14
CA ASN A 269 5.73 1.06 -38.48
C ASN A 269 4.54 1.17 -39.44
N ALA A 270 3.31 1.26 -38.93
CA ALA A 270 2.11 1.46 -39.73
C ALA A 270 1.94 2.92 -40.21
N ASN A 271 2.64 3.89 -39.60
CA ASN A 271 2.62 5.32 -39.93
C ASN A 271 4.04 5.85 -40.21
N PRO A 272 4.67 5.50 -41.35
CA PRO A 272 6.07 5.86 -41.65
C PRO A 272 6.33 7.37 -41.86
N HIS A 273 5.31 8.23 -41.72
CA HIS A 273 5.44 9.69 -41.87
C HIS A 273 5.57 10.44 -40.53
N HIS A 274 5.67 9.75 -39.39
CA HIS A 274 6.09 10.36 -38.14
C HIS A 274 7.63 10.35 -38.07
N GLU A 275 8.23 11.39 -38.65
CA GLU A 275 9.63 11.73 -38.35
C GLU A 275 9.75 11.94 -36.83
N SER A 276 10.69 11.25 -36.22
CA SER A 276 11.05 11.49 -34.79
C SER A 276 11.46 12.96 -34.69
N PRO A 277 10.95 13.74 -33.73
CA PRO A 277 11.58 15.01 -33.43
C PRO A 277 12.98 14.72 -32.90
N ASP A 278 13.99 15.27 -33.55
CA ASP A 278 15.41 15.29 -33.14
C ASP A 278 15.60 15.86 -31.73
#